data_4ed561fcf4361d4315af3319d814808f
#
_entry.id   4ed561fcf4361d4315af3319d814808f
#
_cell.length_a   1.000
_cell.length_b   1.000
_cell.length_c   1.000
_cell.angle_alpha   90.00
_cell.angle_beta   90.00
_cell.angle_gamma   90.00
#
_symmetry.space_group_name_H-M   'P 1'
#
loop_
_entity.id
_entity.type
_entity.pdbx_description
1 polymer ?
#
loop_
_entity_poly.entity_id
_entity_poly.type
_entity_poly.pdbx_seq_one_letter_code
_entity_poly.pdbx_strand_id
1 'polypeptide(L)' 'MNARPTIIDVAKAAGVSKSTVSLVLQSSPLVKDETREIVRKAMADIGYVYNRAAANLRT' A
#
# COMPACT_ATOMS: atom_id res chain seq x y z
N MET A 1 7.10 7.41 -18.90
CA MET A 1 7.15 7.29 -18.53
C MET A 1 7.08 6.63 -17.56
N ASN A 2 7.40 6.37 -16.98
CA ASN A 2 7.46 5.69 -16.09
C ASN A 2 7.10 6.06 -14.93
N ALA A 3 6.09 6.22 -14.67
CA ALA A 3 5.69 6.61 -13.41
C ALA A 3 5.81 5.49 -12.42
N ARG A 4 6.17 5.81 -11.24
CA ARG A 4 6.20 4.81 -10.23
C ARG A 4 4.81 4.47 -9.82
N PRO A 5 4.55 3.24 -9.36
CA PRO A 5 3.25 2.87 -8.83
C PRO A 5 2.89 3.78 -7.66
N THR A 6 1.63 4.12 -7.55
CA THR A 6 1.15 4.96 -6.47
C THR A 6 0.10 4.22 -5.66
N ILE A 7 -0.38 4.86 -4.60
CA ILE A 7 -1.45 4.28 -3.79
C ILE A 7 -2.67 4.00 -4.65
N ILE A 8 -2.94 4.86 -5.62
CA ILE A 8 -4.06 4.66 -6.50
C ILE A 8 -3.89 3.37 -7.29
N ASP A 9 -2.68 3.12 -7.75
CA ASP A 9 -2.39 1.89 -8.50
C ASP A 9 -2.57 0.67 -7.61
N VAL A 10 -2.13 0.76 -6.37
CA VAL A 10 -2.28 -0.34 -5.43
C VAL A 10 -3.77 -0.61 -5.20
N ALA A 11 -4.55 0.44 -5.02
CA ALA A 11 -5.97 0.29 -4.77
C ALA A 11 -6.64 -0.42 -5.93
N LYS A 12 -6.29 -0.05 -7.15
CA LYS A 12 -6.87 -0.69 -8.32
C LYS A 12 -6.45 -2.15 -8.41
N ALA A 13 -5.19 -2.43 -8.16
CA ALA A 13 -4.70 -3.80 -8.23
C ALA A 13 -5.32 -4.68 -7.16
N ALA A 14 -5.55 -4.12 -5.98
CA ALA A 14 -6.12 -4.86 -4.87
C ALA A 14 -7.64 -4.90 -4.91
N GLY A 15 -8.26 -4.03 -5.68
CA GLY A 15 -9.71 -3.98 -5.75
C GLY A 15 -10.32 -3.31 -4.52
N VAL A 16 -9.62 -2.38 -3.91
CA VAL A 16 -10.11 -1.67 -2.74
C VAL A 16 -9.96 -0.18 -2.95
N SER A 17 -10.44 0.61 -1.99
CA SER A 17 -10.36 2.05 -2.10
C SER A 17 -8.98 2.55 -1.66
N LYS A 18 -8.66 3.78 -2.05
CA LYS A 18 -7.42 4.40 -1.61
C LYS A 18 -7.35 4.47 -0.10
N SER A 19 -8.48 4.76 0.51
CA SER A 19 -8.52 4.86 1.97
C SER A 19 -8.11 3.55 2.61
N THR A 20 -8.56 2.44 2.05
CA THR A 20 -8.21 1.14 2.59
C THR A 20 -6.70 0.90 2.47
N VAL A 21 -6.12 1.26 1.33
CA VAL A 21 -4.69 1.09 1.15
C VAL A 21 -3.94 1.93 2.18
N SER A 22 -4.39 3.15 2.38
CA SER A 22 -3.76 4.04 3.34
C SER A 22 -3.81 3.45 4.75
N LEU A 23 -4.94 2.88 5.12
CA LEU A 23 -5.08 2.26 6.44
C LEU A 23 -4.13 1.08 6.59
N VAL A 24 -3.97 0.30 5.52
CA VAL A 24 -3.04 -0.82 5.57
C VAL A 24 -1.62 -0.34 5.79
N LEU A 25 -1.24 0.73 5.10
CA LEU A 25 0.10 1.27 5.24
C LEU A 25 0.34 1.82 6.64
N GLN A 26 -0.72 2.27 7.30
CA GLN A 26 -0.60 2.78 8.66
C GLN A 26 -0.73 1.69 9.70
N SER A 27 -0.89 0.45 9.26
CA SER A 27 -1.06 -0.69 10.15
C SER A 27 -2.28 -0.51 11.04
N SER A 28 -3.33 0.06 10.48
CA SER A 28 -4.54 0.31 11.24
C SER A 28 -5.24 -0.99 11.62
N PRO A 29 -5.74 -1.10 12.85
CA PRO A 29 -6.47 -2.30 13.25
C PRO A 29 -7.85 -2.37 12.64
N LEU A 30 -8.27 -1.30 11.96
CA LEU A 30 -9.58 -1.28 11.31
C LEU A 30 -9.61 -2.15 10.06
N VAL A 31 -8.45 -2.53 9.55
CA VAL A 31 -8.36 -3.36 8.36
C VAL A 31 -8.22 -4.81 8.75
N LYS A 32 -9.02 -5.67 8.14
CA LYS A 32 -8.95 -7.09 8.41
C LYS A 32 -7.66 -7.66 7.84
N ASP A 33 -7.18 -8.73 8.45
CA ASP A 33 -5.97 -9.38 8.00
C ASP A 33 -6.08 -9.82 6.55
N GLU A 34 -7.24 -10.30 6.18
CA GLU A 34 -7.49 -10.75 4.82
C GLU A 34 -7.28 -9.60 3.83
N THR A 35 -7.84 -8.44 4.13
CA THR A 35 -7.69 -7.28 3.28
C THR A 35 -6.24 -6.81 3.25
N ARG A 36 -5.59 -6.87 4.39
CA ARG A 36 -4.20 -6.47 4.47
C ARG A 36 -3.33 -7.33 3.57
N GLU A 37 -3.59 -8.63 3.54
CA GLU A 37 -2.83 -9.52 2.69
C GLU A 37 -3.06 -9.23 1.21
N ILE A 38 -4.30 -8.94 0.86
CA ILE A 38 -4.63 -8.61 -0.52
C ILE A 38 -3.88 -7.37 -0.97
N VAL A 39 -3.86 -6.35 -0.13
CA VAL A 39 -3.17 -5.11 -0.46
C VAL A 39 -1.67 -5.32 -0.56
N ARG A 40 -1.11 -6.09 0.36
CA ARG A 40 0.31 -6.35 0.34
C ARG A 40 0.72 -7.09 -0.92
N LYS A 41 -0.09 -8.06 -1.32
CA LYS A 41 0.19 -8.81 -2.51
C LYS A 41 0.12 -7.90 -3.74
N ALA A 42 -0.88 -7.02 -3.75
CA ALA A 42 -1.02 -6.08 -4.86
C ALA A 42 0.20 -5.18 -4.95
N MET A 43 0.70 -4.73 -3.81
CA MET A 43 1.88 -3.89 -3.80
C MET A 43 3.09 -4.62 -4.39
N ALA A 44 3.25 -5.87 -4.02
CA ALA A 44 4.35 -6.66 -4.55
C ALA A 44 4.21 -6.88 -6.05
N ASP A 45 2.98 -7.14 -6.48
CA ASP A 45 2.72 -7.42 -7.89
C ASP A 45 3.06 -6.25 -8.80
N ILE A 46 2.76 -5.05 -8.36
CA ILE A 46 3.00 -3.88 -9.21
C ILE A 46 4.31 -3.16 -8.87
N GLY A 47 5.03 -3.68 -7.89
CA GLY A 47 6.32 -3.10 -7.54
C GLY A 47 6.24 -1.84 -6.70
N TYR A 48 5.15 -1.65 -5.98
CA TYR A 48 5.01 -0.50 -5.10
C TYR A 48 5.76 -0.77 -3.80
N VAL A 49 6.61 0.14 -3.40
CA VAL A 49 7.35 0.00 -2.16
C VAL A 49 7.06 1.17 -1.26
N TYR A 50 6.57 0.90 -0.07
CA TYR A 50 6.34 1.93 0.92
C TYR A 50 7.56 1.94 1.82
N ASN A 51 8.39 2.94 1.66
CA ASN A 51 9.66 2.98 2.37
C ASN A 51 9.57 3.73 3.68
N ARG A 52 9.12 3.04 4.70
CA ARG A 52 8.99 3.63 6.02
C ARG A 52 10.34 3.96 6.62
N ALA A 53 11.32 3.11 6.34
CA ALA A 53 12.64 3.33 6.87
C ALA A 53 13.23 4.64 6.37
N ALA A 54 13.03 4.93 5.09
CA ALA A 54 13.53 6.17 4.54
C ALA A 54 12.82 7.36 5.16
N ALA A 55 11.52 7.23 5.37
CA ALA A 55 10.77 8.30 5.98
C ALA A 55 11.25 8.57 7.40
N ASN A 56 11.57 7.52 8.13
CA ASN A 56 12.06 7.67 9.49
C ASN A 56 13.45 8.24 9.53
N LEU A 57 14.26 7.87 8.58
CA LEU A 57 15.64 8.33 8.58
C LEU A 57 15.78 9.80 8.31
N ARG A 58 14.72 10.40 7.81
CA ARG A 58 14.79 11.80 7.59
C ARG A 58 14.94 12.58 8.79
N THR A 59 14.66 12.14 9.92
CA THR A 59 14.77 12.97 11.13
C THR A 59 16.21 13.29 11.46
#